data_f230de68b4c2f13a98510c53397e1482
#
_entry.id   f230de68b4c2f13a98510c53397e1482
#
_cell.length_a   1.000
_cell.length_b   1.000
_cell.length_c   1.000
_cell.angle_alpha   90.00
_cell.angle_beta   90.00
_cell.angle_gamma   90.00
#
_symmetry.space_group_name_H-M   'P 1'
#
loop_
_entity.id
_entity.type
_entity.pdbx_description
1 polymer ?
#
loop_
_entity_poly.entity_id
_entity_poly.type
_entity_poly.pdbx_seq_one_letter_code
_entity_poly.pdbx_strand_id
1 'polypeptide(L)'
;PYYSNGAGFHLLLDDIQDPGNLGAILRTHAAAGNKFVFLSKGCCDLWSPKVIRGSQGTQFSLICYQQEDLALLIDRLEFSVFSLGMQGESVLNRKFDQNIAFILGNEGRGISSTLLKKSDQMLSIPMIKNVESLNVGVAASIVIYEHARQFLFQQSL
;
A
#
# COMPACT_ATOMS: atom_id res chain seq x y z
N PRO A 1 -21.56 -0.75 -4.88
CA PRO A 1 -21.56 -1.40 -3.57
C PRO A 1 -20.35 -2.29 -3.35
N TYR A 2 -19.26 -2.10 -4.12
CA TYR A 2 -18.06 -2.96 -4.00
C TYR A 2 -17.12 -2.52 -2.88
N TYR A 3 -17.26 -1.31 -2.40
CA TYR A 3 -16.37 -0.75 -1.41
C TYR A 3 -17.14 -0.62 -0.10
N SER A 4 -17.40 -1.78 0.52
CA SER A 4 -17.76 -1.72 1.93
C SER A 4 -16.59 -1.05 2.65
N ASN A 5 -16.86 -0.11 3.51
CA ASN A 5 -15.92 0.51 4.42
C ASN A 5 -15.34 -0.54 5.37
N GLY A 6 -14.66 -1.56 4.78
CA GLY A 6 -13.99 -2.59 5.55
C GLY A 6 -13.00 -1.95 6.50
N ALA A 7 -12.98 -2.41 7.73
CA ALA A 7 -12.05 -1.89 8.73
C ALA A 7 -10.60 -2.25 8.38
N GLY A 8 -9.68 -1.35 8.66
CA GLY A 8 -8.25 -1.59 8.62
C GLY A 8 -7.50 -0.83 7.54
N PHE A 9 -6.34 -1.34 7.21
CA PHE A 9 -5.42 -0.76 6.23
C PHE A 9 -5.79 -1.21 4.81
N HIS A 10 -6.04 -0.26 3.92
CA HIS A 10 -6.30 -0.48 2.51
C HIS A 10 -5.08 -0.11 1.67
N LEU A 11 -4.64 -1.02 0.83
CA LEU A 11 -3.46 -0.81 0.00
C LEU A 11 -3.87 -0.50 -1.43
N LEU A 12 -3.44 0.67 -1.93
CA LEU A 12 -3.66 1.13 -3.29
C LEU A 12 -2.34 1.10 -4.05
N LEU A 13 -2.24 0.28 -5.06
CA LEU A 13 -1.03 0.06 -5.85
C LEU A 13 -1.16 0.69 -7.23
N ASP A 14 -0.36 1.72 -7.47
CA ASP A 14 -0.35 2.49 -8.72
C ASP A 14 0.80 2.04 -9.62
N ASP A 15 0.46 1.26 -10.64
CA ASP A 15 1.40 0.84 -11.68
C ASP A 15 2.62 0.05 -11.18
N ILE A 16 2.40 -0.86 -10.24
CA ILE A 16 3.44 -1.80 -9.77
C ILE A 16 3.65 -2.87 -10.85
N GLN A 17 4.80 -2.81 -11.54
CA GLN A 17 5.07 -3.64 -12.71
C GLN A 17 5.94 -4.85 -12.42
N ASP A 18 6.78 -4.81 -11.40
CA ASP A 18 7.64 -5.93 -11.05
C ASP A 18 6.87 -7.00 -10.25
N PRO A 19 6.77 -8.24 -10.76
CA PRO A 19 6.06 -9.33 -10.08
C PRO A 19 6.66 -9.69 -8.71
N GLY A 20 7.98 -9.55 -8.56
CA GLY A 20 8.66 -9.79 -7.29
C GLY A 20 8.24 -8.79 -6.22
N ASN A 21 8.20 -7.50 -6.58
CA ASN A 21 7.71 -6.44 -5.70
C ASN A 21 6.24 -6.66 -5.33
N LEU A 22 5.39 -6.94 -6.32
CA LEU A 22 3.98 -7.19 -6.05
C LEU A 22 3.79 -8.38 -5.09
N GLY A 23 4.47 -9.49 -5.36
CA GLY A 23 4.41 -10.67 -4.49
C GLY A 23 4.85 -10.39 -3.05
N ALA A 24 5.96 -9.68 -2.86
CA ALA A 24 6.47 -9.30 -1.54
C ALA A 24 5.49 -8.38 -0.79
N ILE A 25 4.90 -7.40 -1.49
CA ILE A 25 3.90 -6.49 -0.94
C ILE A 25 2.67 -7.25 -0.45
N LEU A 26 2.12 -8.13 -1.27
CA LEU A 26 0.95 -8.95 -0.92
C LEU A 26 1.21 -9.84 0.29
N ARG A 27 2.38 -10.49 0.31
CA ARG A 27 2.79 -11.34 1.43
C ARG A 27 2.89 -10.55 2.74
N THR A 28 3.53 -9.40 2.72
CA THR A 28 3.66 -8.53 3.90
C THR A 28 2.30 -8.01 4.35
N HIS A 29 1.44 -7.61 3.42
CA HIS A 29 0.09 -7.10 3.72
C HIS A 29 -0.78 -8.16 4.42
N ALA A 30 -0.76 -9.39 3.92
CA ALA A 30 -1.44 -10.51 4.55
C ALA A 30 -0.86 -10.86 5.92
N ALA A 31 0.49 -10.88 6.05
CA ALA A 31 1.18 -11.18 7.31
C ALA A 31 0.86 -10.16 8.41
N ALA A 32 0.60 -8.91 8.05
CA ALA A 32 0.16 -7.87 8.96
C ALA A 32 -1.35 -7.94 9.31
N GLY A 33 -2.07 -8.96 8.85
CA GLY A 33 -3.50 -9.15 9.14
C GLY A 33 -4.44 -8.28 8.30
N ASN A 34 -3.93 -7.56 7.32
CA ASN A 34 -4.72 -6.74 6.41
C ASN A 34 -5.39 -7.58 5.32
N LYS A 35 -6.41 -7.01 4.65
CA LYS A 35 -7.22 -7.75 3.67
C LYS A 35 -7.36 -7.09 2.31
N PHE A 36 -7.46 -5.77 2.24
CA PHE A 36 -7.90 -5.07 1.04
C PHE A 36 -6.72 -4.55 0.21
N VAL A 37 -6.66 -4.95 -1.05
CA VAL A 37 -5.66 -4.50 -2.02
C VAL A 37 -6.35 -4.11 -3.32
N PHE A 38 -6.03 -2.91 -3.81
CA PHE A 38 -6.55 -2.36 -5.05
C PHE A 38 -5.38 -2.09 -6.00
N LEU A 39 -5.44 -2.68 -7.19
CA LEU A 39 -4.40 -2.58 -8.20
C LEU A 39 -4.92 -1.78 -9.40
N SER A 40 -4.19 -0.74 -9.78
CA SER A 40 -4.47 0.01 -11.00
C SER A 40 -4.26 -0.85 -12.26
N LYS A 41 -4.75 -0.36 -13.39
CA LYS A 41 -4.62 -1.04 -14.69
C LYS A 41 -3.18 -1.29 -15.13
N GLY A 42 -2.23 -0.48 -14.67
CA GLY A 42 -0.82 -0.62 -14.99
C GLY A 42 -0.06 -1.65 -14.15
N CYS A 43 -0.67 -2.21 -13.11
CA CYS A 43 -0.02 -3.25 -12.33
C CYS A 43 0.17 -4.53 -13.13
N CYS A 44 1.23 -5.30 -12.81
CA CYS A 44 1.42 -6.61 -13.39
C CYS A 44 0.30 -7.58 -12.97
N ASP A 45 0.16 -8.68 -13.72
CA ASP A 45 -0.89 -9.67 -13.47
C ASP A 45 -0.72 -10.31 -12.08
N LEU A 46 -1.71 -10.10 -11.24
CA LEU A 46 -1.82 -10.67 -9.89
C LEU A 46 -1.68 -12.20 -9.86
N TRP A 47 -2.15 -12.85 -10.91
CA TRP A 47 -2.21 -14.31 -11.01
C TRP A 47 -1.04 -14.92 -11.77
N SER A 48 -0.07 -14.10 -12.16
CA SER A 48 1.15 -14.63 -12.80
C SER A 48 1.90 -15.58 -11.88
N PRO A 49 2.56 -16.62 -12.40
CA PRO A 49 3.33 -17.57 -11.59
C PRO A 49 4.40 -16.92 -10.71
N LYS A 50 4.99 -15.81 -11.17
CA LYS A 50 6.00 -15.07 -10.40
C LYS A 50 5.40 -14.36 -9.19
N VAL A 51 4.22 -13.77 -9.33
CA VAL A 51 3.49 -13.14 -8.21
C VAL A 51 3.06 -14.19 -7.20
N ILE A 52 2.48 -15.31 -7.66
CA ILE A 52 2.04 -16.40 -6.79
C ILE A 52 3.22 -16.96 -5.98
N ARG A 53 4.38 -17.18 -6.61
CA ARG A 53 5.59 -17.63 -5.91
C ARG A 53 6.10 -16.58 -4.92
N GLY A 54 6.17 -15.31 -5.33
CA GLY A 54 6.65 -14.22 -4.49
C GLY A 54 5.78 -13.96 -3.27
N SER A 55 4.48 -14.06 -3.43
CA SER A 55 3.49 -13.93 -2.35
C SER A 55 3.34 -15.21 -1.52
N GLN A 56 3.88 -16.35 -1.97
CA GLN A 56 3.63 -17.68 -1.39
C GLN A 56 2.15 -18.02 -1.26
N GLY A 57 1.35 -17.57 -2.23
CA GLY A 57 -0.09 -17.82 -2.29
C GLY A 57 -0.93 -16.98 -1.32
N THR A 58 -0.35 -16.00 -0.65
CA THR A 58 -1.12 -15.17 0.32
C THR A 58 -2.22 -14.34 -0.33
N GLN A 59 -2.16 -14.06 -1.64
CA GLN A 59 -3.24 -13.39 -2.37
C GLN A 59 -4.58 -14.14 -2.29
N PHE A 60 -4.58 -15.44 -2.05
CA PHE A 60 -5.83 -16.20 -1.85
C PHE A 60 -6.54 -15.88 -0.52
N SER A 61 -5.83 -15.31 0.43
CA SER A 61 -6.38 -14.83 1.71
C SER A 61 -6.72 -13.33 1.69
N LEU A 62 -6.36 -12.62 0.64
CA LEU A 62 -6.62 -11.20 0.45
C LEU A 62 -7.86 -10.97 -0.42
N ILE A 63 -8.45 -9.79 -0.25
CA ILE A 63 -9.51 -9.29 -1.14
C ILE A 63 -8.84 -8.31 -2.11
N CYS A 64 -8.52 -8.82 -3.30
CA CYS A 64 -7.80 -8.07 -4.32
C CYS A 64 -8.73 -7.63 -5.44
N TYR A 65 -8.70 -6.34 -5.74
CA TYR A 65 -9.41 -5.74 -6.87
C TYR A 65 -8.38 -5.33 -7.92
N GLN A 66 -8.52 -5.83 -9.14
CA GLN A 66 -7.63 -5.52 -10.25
C GLN A 66 -8.28 -4.56 -11.23
N GLN A 67 -7.45 -3.91 -12.07
CA GLN A 67 -7.89 -3.01 -13.12
C GLN A 67 -8.71 -1.82 -12.61
N GLU A 68 -8.47 -1.41 -11.36
CA GLU A 68 -9.22 -0.35 -10.71
C GLU A 68 -8.82 1.05 -11.19
N ASP A 69 -9.82 1.92 -11.27
CA ASP A 69 -9.58 3.37 -11.30
C ASP A 69 -9.40 3.88 -9.88
N LEU A 70 -8.15 3.97 -9.44
CA LEU A 70 -7.83 4.37 -8.06
C LEU A 70 -8.28 5.80 -7.76
N ALA A 71 -8.36 6.68 -8.76
CA ALA A 71 -8.85 8.05 -8.56
C ALA A 71 -10.33 8.07 -8.21
N LEU A 72 -11.14 7.27 -8.89
CA LEU A 72 -12.56 7.10 -8.58
C LEU A 72 -12.77 6.35 -7.26
N LEU A 73 -11.89 5.41 -6.95
CA LEU A 73 -11.93 4.72 -5.66
C LEU A 73 -11.72 5.68 -4.50
N ILE A 74 -10.69 6.52 -4.56
CA ILE A 74 -10.35 7.48 -3.50
C ILE A 74 -11.54 8.40 -3.20
N ASP A 75 -12.26 8.87 -4.22
CA ASP A 75 -13.43 9.73 -4.05
C ASP A 75 -14.59 9.07 -3.25
N ARG A 76 -14.54 7.75 -3.07
CA ARG A 76 -15.57 6.98 -2.36
C ARG A 76 -15.13 6.51 -0.97
N LEU A 77 -13.86 6.69 -0.64
CA LEU A 77 -13.35 6.33 0.68
C LEU A 77 -13.75 7.37 1.71
N GLU A 78 -14.21 6.93 2.87
CA GLU A 78 -14.65 7.78 3.97
C GLU A 78 -13.58 7.93 5.06
N PHE A 79 -12.33 7.54 4.76
CA PHE A 79 -11.19 7.61 5.66
C PHE A 79 -9.96 8.17 4.95
N SER A 80 -8.98 8.57 5.73
CA SER A 80 -7.78 9.24 5.21
C SER A 80 -6.99 8.38 4.23
N VAL A 81 -6.55 9.03 3.15
CA VAL A 81 -5.73 8.44 2.10
C VAL A 81 -4.36 9.10 2.11
N PHE A 82 -3.34 8.32 2.39
CA PHE A 82 -1.94 8.76 2.39
C PHE A 82 -1.23 8.32 1.13
N SER A 83 -0.31 9.12 0.64
CA SER A 83 0.65 8.76 -0.40
C SER A 83 2.05 8.64 0.18
N LEU A 84 2.83 7.67 -0.29
CA LEU A 84 4.24 7.55 0.10
C LEU A 84 5.12 8.26 -0.92
N GLY A 85 5.95 9.17 -0.44
CA GLY A 85 6.86 9.93 -1.27
C GLY A 85 8.18 10.22 -0.55
N MET A 86 9.00 11.08 -1.18
CA MET A 86 10.31 11.46 -0.67
C MET A 86 10.26 12.64 0.31
N GLN A 87 9.12 13.31 0.40
CA GLN A 87 8.91 14.49 1.23
C GLN A 87 7.68 14.29 2.12
N GLY A 88 7.56 15.18 3.10
CA GLY A 88 6.44 15.16 4.03
C GLY A 88 6.83 14.66 5.42
N GLU A 89 5.84 14.56 6.26
CA GLU A 89 5.99 14.03 7.62
C GLU A 89 6.46 12.57 7.57
N SER A 90 7.31 12.20 8.54
CA SER A 90 7.74 10.81 8.69
C SER A 90 6.56 9.90 9.08
N VAL A 91 6.43 8.79 8.39
CA VAL A 91 5.45 7.73 8.74
C VAL A 91 5.63 7.26 10.19
N LEU A 92 6.85 7.31 10.73
CA LEU A 92 7.17 6.86 12.08
C LEU A 92 6.68 7.83 13.17
N ASN A 93 6.41 9.08 12.80
CA ASN A 93 5.89 10.10 13.72
C ASN A 93 4.37 10.27 13.63
N ARG A 94 3.76 9.67 12.59
CA ARG A 94 2.33 9.80 12.34
C ARG A 94 1.53 8.87 13.24
N LYS A 95 0.53 9.41 13.91
CA LYS A 95 -0.55 8.61 14.51
C LYS A 95 -1.60 8.35 13.44
N PHE A 96 -1.86 7.11 13.16
CA PHE A 96 -2.86 6.69 12.19
C PHE A 96 -4.20 6.45 12.87
N ASP A 97 -5.27 6.60 12.10
CA ASP A 97 -6.56 6.01 12.41
C ASP A 97 -6.55 4.51 12.06
N GLN A 98 -7.48 3.76 12.63
CA GLN A 98 -7.59 2.34 12.34
C GLN A 98 -7.88 2.08 10.86
N ASN A 99 -8.73 2.91 10.26
CA ASN A 99 -9.11 2.80 8.86
C ASN A 99 -8.38 3.86 8.04
N ILE A 100 -7.48 3.42 7.20
CA ILE A 100 -6.72 4.28 6.29
C ILE A 100 -6.51 3.60 4.94
N ALA A 101 -6.23 4.39 3.93
CA ALA A 101 -5.66 3.90 2.67
C ALA A 101 -4.24 4.45 2.48
N PHE A 102 -3.40 3.66 1.84
CA PHE A 102 -2.04 4.07 1.50
C PHE A 102 -1.74 3.78 0.03
N ILE A 103 -1.30 4.80 -0.69
CA ILE A 103 -0.93 4.69 -2.10
C ILE A 103 0.58 4.45 -2.20
N LEU A 104 0.95 3.41 -2.93
CA LEU A 104 2.32 3.11 -3.34
C LEU A 104 2.41 3.15 -4.86
N GLY A 105 3.44 3.75 -5.39
CA GLY A 105 3.59 3.99 -6.81
C GLY A 105 4.62 3.13 -7.50
N ASN A 106 4.66 3.30 -8.83
CA ASN A 106 5.60 2.66 -9.73
C ASN A 106 7.05 2.81 -9.26
N GLU A 107 7.84 1.77 -9.48
CA GLU A 107 9.23 1.67 -9.02
C GLU A 107 10.15 2.75 -9.60
N GLY A 108 9.87 3.22 -10.81
CA GLY A 108 10.66 4.25 -11.48
C GLY A 108 10.02 5.64 -11.45
N ARG A 109 8.70 5.72 -11.70
CA ARG A 109 7.97 6.99 -11.86
C ARG A 109 7.29 7.49 -10.59
N GLY A 110 7.18 6.64 -9.56
CA GLY A 110 6.43 6.95 -8.36
C GLY A 110 4.91 6.94 -8.60
N ILE A 111 4.19 7.66 -7.76
CA ILE A 111 2.73 7.78 -7.82
C ILE A 111 2.34 8.80 -8.88
N SER A 112 1.29 8.53 -9.65
CA SER A 112 0.76 9.45 -10.64
C SER A 112 0.31 10.77 -10.01
N SER A 113 0.45 11.87 -10.77
CA SER A 113 0.10 13.21 -10.30
C SER A 113 -1.37 13.34 -9.89
N THR A 114 -2.25 12.62 -10.58
CA THR A 114 -3.68 12.58 -10.26
C THR A 114 -3.92 12.00 -8.87
N LEU A 115 -3.28 10.89 -8.53
CA LEU A 115 -3.44 10.25 -7.22
C LEU A 115 -2.78 11.05 -6.10
N LEU A 116 -1.63 11.66 -6.38
CA LEU A 116 -0.98 12.57 -5.41
C LEU A 116 -1.89 13.74 -5.01
N LYS A 117 -2.60 14.33 -5.99
CA LYS A 117 -3.54 15.42 -5.72
C LYS A 117 -4.78 14.99 -4.93
N LYS A 118 -5.15 13.72 -5.03
CA LYS A 118 -6.31 13.16 -4.33
C LYS A 118 -5.96 12.59 -2.94
N SER A 119 -4.68 12.35 -2.67
CA SER A 119 -4.27 11.95 -1.33
C SER A 119 -4.39 13.11 -0.35
N ASP A 120 -4.80 12.82 0.87
CA ASP A 120 -4.94 13.84 1.92
C ASP A 120 -3.59 14.38 2.36
N GLN A 121 -2.58 13.51 2.39
CA GLN A 121 -1.23 13.87 2.82
C GLN A 121 -0.18 12.93 2.23
N MET A 122 0.97 13.51 1.84
CA MET A 122 2.16 12.73 1.53
C MET A 122 2.96 12.50 2.81
N LEU A 123 3.36 11.24 3.02
CA LEU A 123 4.25 10.83 4.11
C LEU A 123 5.55 10.30 3.53
N SER A 124 6.60 10.32 4.32
CA SER A 124 7.93 9.83 3.92
C SER A 124 8.48 8.81 4.91
N ILE A 125 9.35 7.94 4.41
CA ILE A 125 10.20 7.10 5.25
C ILE A 125 11.51 7.84 5.46
N PRO A 126 11.93 8.11 6.70
CA PRO A 126 13.18 8.83 6.95
C PRO A 126 14.38 8.02 6.45
N MET A 127 15.27 8.67 5.72
CA MET A 127 16.50 8.09 5.17
C MET A 127 17.68 9.01 5.49
N ILE A 128 18.86 8.41 5.65
CA ILE A 128 20.10 9.16 5.75
C ILE A 128 20.47 9.80 4.41
N LYS A 129 21.29 10.84 4.44
CA LYS A 129 21.80 11.50 3.23
C LYS A 129 22.48 10.46 2.31
N ASN A 130 22.33 10.65 0.99
CA ASN A 130 22.90 9.85 -0.09
C ASN A 130 22.16 8.54 -0.42
N VAL A 131 20.98 8.29 0.14
CA VAL A 131 20.08 7.24 -0.32
C VAL A 131 18.91 7.91 -1.05
N GLU A 132 18.74 7.60 -2.34
CA GLU A 132 17.72 8.25 -3.16
C GLU A 132 16.31 7.68 -2.91
N SER A 133 16.21 6.35 -2.77
CA SER A 133 14.92 5.69 -2.56
C SER A 133 15.10 4.29 -1.96
N LEU A 134 14.02 3.74 -1.44
CA LEU A 134 13.91 2.34 -1.06
C LEU A 134 13.18 1.56 -2.15
N ASN A 135 13.46 0.28 -2.26
CA ASN A 135 12.64 -0.64 -3.05
C ASN A 135 11.18 -0.54 -2.58
N VAL A 136 10.23 -0.54 -3.51
CA VAL A 136 8.81 -0.33 -3.20
C VAL A 136 8.24 -1.41 -2.27
N GLY A 137 8.69 -2.65 -2.39
CA GLY A 137 8.28 -3.74 -1.49
C GLY A 137 8.79 -3.52 -0.06
N VAL A 138 10.02 -3.01 0.08
CA VAL A 138 10.60 -2.63 1.38
C VAL A 138 9.86 -1.44 1.97
N ALA A 139 9.62 -0.41 1.17
CA ALA A 139 8.86 0.77 1.59
C ALA A 139 7.44 0.40 2.05
N ALA A 140 6.75 -0.46 1.28
CA ALA A 140 5.45 -1.01 1.64
C ALA A 140 5.49 -1.71 3.00
N SER A 141 6.51 -2.54 3.23
CA SER A 141 6.65 -3.30 4.48
C SER A 141 6.77 -2.37 5.70
N ILE A 142 7.50 -1.29 5.57
CA ILE A 142 7.67 -0.32 6.66
C ILE A 142 6.34 0.35 7.01
N VAL A 143 5.60 0.86 6.02
CA VAL A 143 4.30 1.54 6.29
C VAL A 143 3.24 0.57 6.80
N ILE A 144 3.17 -0.62 6.23
CA ILE A 144 2.22 -1.66 6.64
C ILE A 144 2.45 -2.04 8.11
N TYR A 145 3.70 -2.29 8.47
CA TYR A 145 4.04 -2.71 9.85
C TYR A 145 4.01 -1.55 10.84
N GLU A 146 4.25 -0.31 10.43
CA GLU A 146 4.04 0.83 11.33
C GLU A 146 2.56 0.99 11.70
N HIS A 147 1.64 0.85 10.74
CA HIS A 147 0.21 0.83 11.05
C HIS A 147 -0.16 -0.38 11.94
N ALA A 148 0.32 -1.57 11.59
CA ALA A 148 0.06 -2.78 12.37
C ALA A 148 0.58 -2.66 13.83
N ARG A 149 1.76 -2.06 14.02
CA ARG A 149 2.32 -1.78 15.34
C ARG A 149 1.37 -0.93 16.18
N GLN A 150 0.69 0.04 15.56
CA GLN A 150 -0.21 0.93 16.27
C GLN A 150 -1.54 0.27 16.66
N PHE A 151 -2.00 -0.76 15.94
CA PHE A 151 -3.34 -1.31 16.13
C PHE A 151 -3.40 -2.80 16.45
N LEU A 152 -2.54 -3.62 15.85
CA LEU A 152 -2.66 -5.07 15.94
C LEU A 152 -1.78 -5.69 17.04
N PHE A 153 -0.60 -5.11 17.26
CA PHE A 153 0.37 -5.71 18.18
C PHE A 153 0.39 -5.09 19.58
N GLN A 154 -0.40 -4.04 19.83
CA GLN A 154 -0.52 -3.47 21.19
C GLN A 154 -1.33 -4.32 22.15
N GLN A 155 -2.10 -5.29 21.65
CA GLN A 155 -2.92 -6.20 22.49
C GLN A 155 -2.19 -7.49 22.87
N SER A 156 -0.98 -7.71 22.39
CA SER A 156 -0.21 -8.96 22.57
C SER A 156 1.02 -8.80 23.46
N LEU A 157 1.22 -7.65 24.05
CA LEU A 157 2.24 -7.35 25.07
C LEU A 157 1.53 -7.02 26.42
#